data_4a6006d570c708d80fbc0bcd59d2547f
#
_entry.id   4a6006d570c708d80fbc0bcd59d2547f
#
_cell.length_a   1.000
_cell.length_b   1.000
_cell.length_c   1.000
_cell.angle_alpha   90.00
_cell.angle_beta   90.00
_cell.angle_gamma   90.00
#
_symmetry.space_group_name_H-M   'P 1'
#
loop_
_entity.id
_entity.type
_entity.pdbx_description
1 polymer ?
#
loop_
_entity_poly.entity_id
_entity_poly.type
_entity_poly.pdbx_seq_one_letter_code
_entity_poly.pdbx_strand_id
1 'polypeptide(L)'
;MPGLLPHVDPDGLLEYSVVYTDRALNHMSQRFQRVMQDVSATLKQVYGARSVAVVPGGGTYGMESVARQFATGKRVAIIRNGWFSYRWTQILETGGIPAAATVLQARRTSDATTAPWVPAPIAEVEAHIARDKPDVVFAPHIETAAGIVLPDDYLKRVAAAVHGVGGLFVLDCIASGTLWVDMQATGVDVLISAPQKGWSGTPGAGLVMLSERARAAQLVPRRRRAAPRVRLQAVRGHRRQR
;
A
#
# COMPACT_ATOMS: atom_id res chain seq x y z
N MET A 1 -19.20 30.43 20.25
CA MET A 1 -18.28 29.30 20.45
C MET A 1 -17.86 29.35 21.89
N PRO A 2 -17.85 28.25 22.63
CA PRO A 2 -17.23 28.23 23.93
C PRO A 2 -15.78 28.66 23.73
N GLY A 3 -15.38 29.75 24.37
CA GLY A 3 -14.12 30.42 24.12
C GLY A 3 -12.95 29.48 24.36
N LEU A 4 -12.07 29.39 23.43
CA LEU A 4 -10.75 28.79 23.59
C LEU A 4 -10.04 29.60 24.68
N LEU A 5 -9.92 29.03 25.88
CA LEU A 5 -9.13 29.64 26.92
C LEU A 5 -7.64 29.51 26.54
N PRO A 6 -6.83 30.58 26.56
CA PRO A 6 -5.45 30.54 26.08
C PRO A 6 -4.57 29.48 26.73
N HIS A 7 -4.84 29.14 27.99
CA HIS A 7 -4.11 28.12 28.74
C HIS A 7 -4.67 26.70 28.58
N VAL A 8 -5.80 26.54 27.90
CA VAL A 8 -6.46 25.24 27.65
C VAL A 8 -5.98 24.63 26.35
N ASP A 9 -5.65 25.44 25.37
CA ASP A 9 -5.20 24.98 24.06
C ASP A 9 -4.06 25.87 23.52
N PRO A 10 -2.85 25.72 24.09
CA PRO A 10 -1.70 26.53 23.69
C PRO A 10 -1.21 26.21 22.26
N ASP A 11 -1.57 25.04 21.72
CA ASP A 11 -1.17 24.58 20.40
C ASP A 11 -2.24 24.82 19.31
N GLY A 12 -3.31 25.50 19.63
CA GLY A 12 -4.43 25.75 18.73
C GLY A 12 -5.62 24.83 19.00
N LEU A 13 -6.42 24.54 18.00
CA LEU A 13 -7.71 23.86 18.16
C LEU A 13 -7.58 22.45 18.72
N LEU A 14 -8.06 22.23 19.95
CA LEU A 14 -8.28 20.92 20.55
C LEU A 14 -9.78 20.60 20.60
N GLU A 15 -10.10 19.34 20.35
CA GLU A 15 -11.45 18.83 20.51
C GLU A 15 -11.59 18.13 21.87
N TYR A 16 -12.75 18.27 22.48
CA TYR A 16 -13.08 17.51 23.66
C TYR A 16 -13.68 16.16 23.27
N SER A 17 -13.12 15.08 23.81
CA SER A 17 -13.76 13.78 23.71
C SER A 17 -14.99 13.75 24.63
N VAL A 18 -16.10 13.27 24.09
CA VAL A 18 -17.35 13.11 24.86
C VAL A 18 -17.40 11.81 25.65
N VAL A 19 -16.37 10.94 25.54
CA VAL A 19 -16.45 9.58 26.08
C VAL A 19 -15.48 9.33 27.22
N TYR A 20 -14.17 9.27 27.00
CA TYR A 20 -13.24 8.79 28.04
C TYR A 20 -11.92 9.55 28.13
N THR A 21 -11.69 10.51 27.26
CA THR A 21 -10.46 11.30 27.27
C THR A 21 -10.79 12.76 27.42
N ASP A 22 -9.90 13.48 28.05
CA ASP A 22 -10.11 14.92 28.27
C ASP A 22 -10.14 15.69 26.95
N ARG A 23 -9.32 15.25 25.96
CA ARG A 23 -9.19 15.95 24.70
C ARG A 23 -8.73 15.04 23.56
N ALA A 24 -9.33 15.24 22.40
CA ALA A 24 -8.82 14.73 21.12
C ALA A 24 -8.10 15.84 20.37
N LEU A 25 -7.06 15.49 19.60
CA LEU A 25 -6.36 16.46 18.78
C LEU A 25 -7.19 16.80 17.54
N ASN A 26 -7.49 18.08 17.35
CA ASN A 26 -8.05 18.56 16.11
C ASN A 26 -7.03 18.43 14.99
N HIS A 27 -7.45 17.92 13.82
CA HIS A 27 -6.57 17.71 12.66
C HIS A 27 -5.93 19.00 12.11
N MET A 28 -6.47 20.17 12.45
CA MET A 28 -5.92 21.47 12.06
C MET A 28 -5.02 22.09 13.14
N SER A 29 -4.93 21.49 14.33
CA SER A 29 -4.08 22.01 15.40
C SER A 29 -2.59 21.90 15.03
N GLN A 30 -1.78 22.82 15.52
CA GLN A 30 -0.32 22.75 15.32
C GLN A 30 0.27 21.48 15.93
N ARG A 31 -0.26 21.01 17.03
CA ARG A 31 0.17 19.76 17.65
C ARG A 31 -0.07 18.55 16.75
N PHE A 32 -1.25 18.46 16.14
CA PHE A 32 -1.53 17.38 15.17
C PHE A 32 -0.64 17.46 13.93
N GLN A 33 -0.38 18.67 13.42
CA GLN A 33 0.55 18.87 12.31
C GLN A 33 1.96 18.38 12.65
N ARG A 34 2.46 18.68 13.85
CA ARG A 34 3.76 18.14 14.33
C ARG A 34 3.75 16.62 14.36
N VAL A 35 2.72 16.00 14.94
CA VAL A 35 2.57 14.53 14.94
C VAL A 35 2.65 13.93 13.54
N MET A 36 1.95 14.51 12.58
CA MET A 36 1.97 14.02 11.19
C MET A 36 3.33 14.23 10.52
N GLN A 37 4.02 15.31 10.83
CA GLN A 37 5.38 15.57 10.35
C GLN A 37 6.36 14.56 10.92
N ASP A 38 6.28 14.26 12.22
CA ASP A 38 7.14 13.28 12.90
C ASP A 38 6.91 11.87 12.37
N VAL A 39 5.64 11.47 12.20
CA VAL A 39 5.29 10.18 11.56
C VAL A 39 5.90 10.09 10.16
N SER A 40 5.74 11.14 9.35
CA SER A 40 6.31 11.18 8.00
C SER A 40 7.84 11.13 8.01
N ALA A 41 8.50 11.86 8.90
CA ALA A 41 9.95 11.89 9.02
C ALA A 41 10.50 10.52 9.44
N THR A 42 9.91 9.91 10.46
CA THR A 42 10.29 8.59 10.96
C THR A 42 10.17 7.51 9.89
N LEU A 43 9.03 7.47 9.18
CA LEU A 43 8.82 6.48 8.11
C LEU A 43 9.78 6.67 6.93
N LYS A 44 10.09 7.92 6.57
CA LYS A 44 11.10 8.21 5.55
C LYS A 44 12.48 7.73 5.96
N GLN A 45 12.86 7.97 7.20
CA GLN A 45 14.16 7.55 7.74
C GLN A 45 14.28 6.03 7.77
N VAL A 46 13.28 5.33 8.32
CA VAL A 46 13.32 3.88 8.50
C VAL A 46 13.35 3.12 7.18
N TYR A 47 12.58 3.56 6.20
CA TYR A 47 12.48 2.87 4.91
C TYR A 47 13.34 3.48 3.79
N GLY A 48 14.08 4.55 4.03
CA GLY A 48 14.81 5.25 2.97
C GLY A 48 13.88 5.89 1.93
N ALA A 49 12.65 6.25 2.32
CA ALA A 49 11.62 6.71 1.39
C ALA A 49 11.73 8.20 1.07
N ARG A 50 11.33 8.59 -0.15
CA ARG A 50 11.25 9.99 -0.57
C ARG A 50 10.01 10.71 -0.03
N SER A 51 8.89 10.03 0.00
CA SER A 51 7.62 10.56 0.52
C SER A 51 6.77 9.48 1.16
N VAL A 52 5.83 9.91 1.99
CA VAL A 52 4.91 9.05 2.73
C VAL A 52 3.50 9.54 2.51
N ALA A 53 2.57 8.61 2.29
CA ALA A 53 1.14 8.85 2.35
C ALA A 53 0.54 7.99 3.47
N VAL A 54 -0.23 8.60 4.35
CA VAL A 54 -1.04 7.91 5.36
C VAL A 54 -2.45 7.79 4.82
N VAL A 55 -2.88 6.56 4.58
CA VAL A 55 -4.19 6.24 4.00
C VAL A 55 -5.13 5.82 5.13
N PRO A 56 -6.25 6.53 5.37
CA PRO A 56 -7.23 6.12 6.38
C PRO A 56 -7.77 4.70 6.11
N GLY A 57 -7.98 3.91 7.17
CA GLY A 57 -8.51 2.55 7.07
C GLY A 57 -7.52 1.51 7.58
N GLY A 58 -6.74 0.88 6.75
CA GLY A 58 -5.76 -0.13 7.15
C GLY A 58 -4.83 -0.50 6.00
N GLY A 59 -3.96 -1.49 6.22
CA GLY A 59 -3.00 -1.94 5.18
C GLY A 59 -3.69 -2.32 3.87
N THR A 60 -4.84 -2.97 3.91
CA THR A 60 -5.61 -3.33 2.71
C THR A 60 -6.06 -2.09 1.91
N TYR A 61 -6.46 -1.01 2.59
CA TYR A 61 -6.78 0.26 1.93
C TYR A 61 -5.52 0.90 1.32
N GLY A 62 -4.37 0.77 1.99
CA GLY A 62 -3.07 1.13 1.42
C GLY A 62 -2.78 0.37 0.13
N MET A 63 -2.98 -0.96 0.13
CA MET A 63 -2.83 -1.80 -1.07
C MET A 63 -3.77 -1.35 -2.20
N GLU A 64 -5.04 -1.16 -1.92
CA GLU A 64 -6.02 -0.73 -2.93
C GLU A 64 -5.69 0.66 -3.48
N SER A 65 -5.30 1.61 -2.65
CA SER A 65 -4.90 2.95 -3.08
C SER A 65 -3.71 2.90 -4.04
N VAL A 66 -2.71 2.05 -3.74
CA VAL A 66 -1.54 1.83 -4.59
C VAL A 66 -1.93 1.17 -5.91
N ALA A 67 -2.76 0.12 -5.87
CA ALA A 67 -3.26 -0.54 -7.07
C ALA A 67 -3.99 0.46 -8.00
N ARG A 68 -4.93 1.25 -7.46
CA ARG A 68 -5.66 2.26 -8.24
C ARG A 68 -4.76 3.37 -8.75
N GLN A 69 -3.76 3.77 -7.96
CA GLN A 69 -2.84 4.84 -8.33
C GLN A 69 -1.88 4.42 -9.45
N PHE A 70 -1.31 3.24 -9.37
CA PHE A 70 -0.20 2.85 -10.25
C PHE A 70 -0.56 1.79 -11.31
N ALA A 71 -1.60 0.97 -11.07
CA ALA A 71 -1.93 -0.16 -11.93
C ALA A 71 -3.15 0.04 -12.84
N THR A 72 -3.92 1.15 -12.69
CA THR A 72 -5.12 1.37 -13.50
C THR A 72 -4.82 1.41 -14.99
N GLY A 73 -5.39 0.44 -15.73
CA GLY A 73 -5.22 0.29 -17.18
C GLY A 73 -3.81 -0.15 -17.61
N LYS A 74 -3.03 -0.70 -16.68
CA LYS A 74 -1.66 -1.16 -16.88
C LYS A 74 -1.58 -2.67 -16.96
N ARG A 75 -0.45 -3.19 -17.46
CA ARG A 75 -0.09 -4.60 -17.34
C ARG A 75 0.61 -4.81 -16.01
N VAL A 76 0.19 -5.81 -15.25
CA VAL A 76 0.77 -6.09 -13.95
C VAL A 76 1.21 -7.54 -13.81
N ALA A 77 2.21 -7.78 -12.99
CA ALA A 77 2.59 -9.11 -12.53
C ALA A 77 2.51 -9.17 -11.00
N ILE A 78 2.11 -10.31 -10.47
CA ILE A 78 1.95 -10.54 -9.05
C ILE A 78 2.79 -11.74 -8.65
N ILE A 79 3.77 -11.54 -7.77
CA ILE A 79 4.47 -12.62 -7.08
C ILE A 79 3.56 -13.03 -5.92
N ARG A 80 2.95 -14.23 -6.03
CA ARG A 80 1.93 -14.72 -5.09
C ARG A 80 2.45 -15.91 -4.31
N ASN A 81 2.85 -15.65 -3.08
CA ASN A 81 3.47 -16.63 -2.21
C ASN A 81 2.48 -17.35 -1.27
N GLY A 82 1.24 -16.87 -1.18
CA GLY A 82 0.21 -17.46 -0.35
C GLY A 82 -1.06 -16.63 -0.26
N TRP A 83 -1.76 -16.77 0.88
CA TRP A 83 -3.07 -16.17 1.09
C TRP A 83 -3.05 -14.64 1.18
N PHE A 84 -2.02 -14.07 1.82
CA PHE A 84 -1.97 -12.60 1.97
C PHE A 84 -1.60 -11.91 0.66
N SER A 85 -0.68 -12.46 -0.10
CA SER A 85 -0.36 -11.96 -1.43
C SER A 85 -1.45 -12.21 -2.48
N TYR A 86 -2.34 -13.19 -2.26
CA TYR A 86 -3.55 -13.37 -3.08
C TYR A 86 -4.48 -12.16 -3.01
N ARG A 87 -4.41 -11.35 -1.95
CA ARG A 87 -5.18 -10.12 -1.83
C ARG A 87 -4.91 -9.12 -2.96
N TRP A 88 -3.70 -9.09 -3.50
CA TRP A 88 -3.41 -8.30 -4.70
C TRP A 88 -4.29 -8.73 -5.88
N THR A 89 -4.38 -10.05 -6.12
CA THR A 89 -5.26 -10.59 -7.16
C THR A 89 -6.71 -10.17 -6.92
N GLN A 90 -7.22 -10.33 -5.70
CA GLN A 90 -8.59 -9.94 -5.35
C GLN A 90 -8.86 -8.45 -5.59
N ILE A 91 -7.97 -7.57 -5.12
CA ILE A 91 -8.11 -6.11 -5.30
C ILE A 91 -8.12 -5.74 -6.79
N LEU A 92 -7.19 -6.30 -7.56
CA LEU A 92 -7.02 -5.98 -8.96
C LEU A 92 -8.20 -6.48 -9.82
N GLU A 93 -8.64 -7.72 -9.60
CA GLU A 93 -9.75 -8.35 -10.33
C GLU A 93 -11.09 -7.73 -9.95
N THR A 94 -11.42 -7.68 -8.64
CA THR A 94 -12.71 -7.13 -8.17
C THR A 94 -12.84 -5.65 -8.55
N GLY A 95 -11.74 -4.91 -8.51
CA GLY A 95 -11.72 -3.50 -8.88
C GLY A 95 -11.69 -3.23 -10.38
N GLY A 96 -11.49 -4.25 -11.23
CA GLY A 96 -11.28 -4.09 -12.67
C GLY A 96 -10.13 -3.13 -12.98
N ILE A 97 -9.05 -3.18 -12.18
CA ILE A 97 -8.05 -2.11 -12.15
C ILE A 97 -7.07 -2.21 -13.33
N PRO A 98 -6.35 -3.35 -13.56
CA PRO A 98 -5.36 -3.44 -14.62
C PRO A 98 -5.99 -3.76 -15.98
N ALA A 99 -5.26 -3.52 -17.05
CA ALA A 99 -5.60 -4.00 -18.39
C ALA A 99 -5.33 -5.51 -18.54
N ALA A 100 -4.28 -6.00 -17.87
CA ALA A 100 -3.93 -7.42 -17.81
C ALA A 100 -3.16 -7.70 -16.53
N ALA A 101 -3.36 -8.89 -15.95
CA ALA A 101 -2.65 -9.36 -14.78
C ALA A 101 -2.11 -10.77 -15.00
N THR A 102 -0.87 -11.01 -14.58
CA THR A 102 -0.24 -12.32 -14.56
C THR A 102 0.21 -12.67 -13.15
N VAL A 103 0.27 -13.95 -12.83
CA VAL A 103 0.59 -14.42 -11.49
C VAL A 103 1.73 -15.43 -11.52
N LEU A 104 2.75 -15.19 -10.73
CA LEU A 104 3.87 -16.08 -10.46
C LEU A 104 3.69 -16.67 -9.07
N GLN A 105 3.39 -17.97 -9.00
CA GLN A 105 3.00 -18.62 -7.75
C GLN A 105 4.20 -19.29 -7.06
N ALA A 106 4.16 -19.28 -5.72
CA ALA A 106 5.01 -20.15 -4.92
C ALA A 106 4.72 -21.63 -5.22
N ARG A 107 5.71 -22.48 -5.00
CA ARG A 107 5.65 -23.91 -5.26
C ARG A 107 6.10 -24.69 -4.02
N ARG A 108 5.60 -25.89 -3.88
CA ARG A 108 6.12 -26.84 -2.90
C ARG A 108 7.46 -27.39 -3.39
N THR A 109 8.36 -27.67 -2.47
CA THR A 109 9.68 -28.23 -2.80
C THR A 109 9.61 -29.71 -3.18
N SER A 110 8.52 -30.41 -2.79
CA SER A 110 8.22 -31.76 -3.17
C SER A 110 6.73 -32.08 -2.99
N ASP A 111 6.30 -33.28 -3.34
CA ASP A 111 4.91 -33.79 -3.17
C ASP A 111 4.57 -34.17 -1.73
N ALA A 112 5.54 -34.24 -0.82
CA ALA A 112 5.29 -34.56 0.58
C ALA A 112 4.32 -33.57 1.22
N THR A 113 3.41 -34.01 2.06
CA THR A 113 2.39 -33.16 2.70
C THR A 113 3.00 -32.06 3.57
N THR A 114 4.19 -32.30 4.11
CA THR A 114 4.96 -31.35 4.95
C THR A 114 6.00 -30.56 4.17
N ALA A 115 6.06 -30.70 2.83
CA ALA A 115 7.05 -29.98 2.03
C ALA A 115 6.87 -28.45 2.17
N PRO A 116 7.96 -27.71 2.42
CA PRO A 116 7.89 -26.26 2.51
C PRO A 116 7.55 -25.61 1.16
N TRP A 117 7.01 -24.43 1.23
CA TRP A 117 6.76 -23.60 0.07
C TRP A 117 7.94 -22.65 -0.18
N VAL A 118 8.25 -22.44 -1.45
CA VAL A 118 9.27 -21.50 -1.90
C VAL A 118 8.68 -20.55 -2.93
N PRO A 119 9.16 -19.32 -3.03
CA PRO A 119 8.70 -18.38 -4.04
C PRO A 119 9.05 -18.91 -5.45
N ALA A 120 8.42 -18.34 -6.47
CA ALA A 120 8.83 -18.57 -7.85
C ALA A 120 10.35 -18.32 -7.99
N PRO A 121 11.10 -19.22 -8.65
CA PRO A 121 12.54 -19.01 -8.87
C PRO A 121 12.82 -17.65 -9.50
N ILE A 122 13.80 -16.93 -8.97
CA ILE A 122 14.07 -15.56 -9.41
C ILE A 122 14.37 -15.46 -10.92
N ALA A 123 15.04 -16.47 -11.48
CA ALA A 123 15.31 -16.51 -12.93
C ALA A 123 14.02 -16.58 -13.76
N GLU A 124 12.99 -17.28 -13.29
CA GLU A 124 11.67 -17.31 -13.93
C GLU A 124 10.96 -15.98 -13.84
N VAL A 125 11.07 -15.30 -12.68
CA VAL A 125 10.50 -13.96 -12.49
C VAL A 125 11.16 -12.96 -13.43
N GLU A 126 12.49 -12.97 -13.53
CA GLU A 126 13.24 -12.11 -14.44
C GLU A 126 12.87 -12.37 -15.92
N ALA A 127 12.81 -13.65 -16.32
CA ALA A 127 12.41 -14.04 -17.66
C ALA A 127 10.97 -13.60 -18.00
N HIS A 128 10.05 -13.73 -17.03
CA HIS A 128 8.67 -13.28 -17.17
C HIS A 128 8.61 -11.74 -17.36
N ILE A 129 9.32 -10.98 -16.50
CA ILE A 129 9.37 -9.53 -16.59
C ILE A 129 9.95 -9.08 -17.92
N ALA A 130 11.04 -9.70 -18.39
CA ALA A 130 11.67 -9.36 -19.66
C ALA A 130 10.74 -9.60 -20.85
N ARG A 131 9.97 -10.73 -20.83
CA ARG A 131 9.05 -11.11 -21.90
C ARG A 131 7.78 -10.24 -21.91
N ASP A 132 7.12 -10.11 -20.77
CA ASP A 132 5.76 -9.54 -20.67
C ASP A 132 5.78 -8.03 -20.37
N LYS A 133 6.93 -7.52 -19.95
CA LYS A 133 7.19 -6.10 -19.65
C LYS A 133 6.06 -5.45 -18.82
N PRO A 134 5.79 -5.94 -17.61
CA PRO A 134 4.74 -5.37 -16.77
C PRO A 134 5.08 -3.93 -16.38
N ASP A 135 4.07 -3.07 -16.35
CA ASP A 135 4.22 -1.71 -15.86
C ASP A 135 4.38 -1.66 -14.33
N VAL A 136 3.83 -2.65 -13.62
CA VAL A 136 3.92 -2.76 -12.17
C VAL A 136 4.05 -4.23 -11.76
N VAL A 137 5.00 -4.51 -10.86
CA VAL A 137 5.13 -5.82 -10.21
C VAL A 137 4.80 -5.68 -8.74
N PHE A 138 3.93 -6.55 -8.23
CA PHE A 138 3.53 -6.63 -6.83
C PHE A 138 4.13 -7.87 -6.18
N ALA A 139 4.66 -7.74 -4.96
CA ALA A 139 5.15 -8.87 -4.17
C ALA A 139 4.86 -8.67 -2.68
N PRO A 140 4.69 -9.75 -1.89
CA PRO A 140 4.80 -9.68 -0.45
C PRO A 140 6.28 -9.73 -0.05
N HIS A 141 6.68 -8.98 0.98
CA HIS A 141 7.98 -9.21 1.62
C HIS A 141 7.92 -10.50 2.45
N ILE A 142 6.91 -10.58 3.30
CA ILE A 142 6.63 -11.76 4.13
C ILE A 142 5.23 -12.29 3.82
N GLU A 143 5.18 -13.58 3.48
CA GLU A 143 3.93 -14.31 3.34
C GLU A 143 3.72 -15.20 4.57
N THR A 144 2.93 -14.72 5.51
CA THR A 144 2.69 -15.39 6.79
C THR A 144 2.01 -16.76 6.62
N ALA A 145 1.14 -16.90 5.61
CA ALA A 145 0.39 -18.14 5.39
C ALA A 145 1.27 -19.30 4.92
N ALA A 146 2.42 -19.02 4.32
CA ALA A 146 3.34 -20.03 3.80
C ALA A 146 4.73 -20.00 4.47
N GLY A 147 4.97 -19.08 5.42
CA GLY A 147 6.26 -18.94 6.09
C GLY A 147 7.39 -18.47 5.16
N ILE A 148 7.07 -17.71 4.12
CA ILE A 148 8.05 -17.26 3.12
C ILE A 148 8.47 -15.83 3.42
N VAL A 149 9.78 -15.57 3.42
CA VAL A 149 10.39 -14.24 3.40
C VAL A 149 11.15 -14.11 2.09
N LEU A 150 10.96 -13.01 1.36
CA LEU A 150 11.78 -12.69 0.20
C LEU A 150 13.06 -11.98 0.68
N PRO A 151 14.25 -12.56 0.48
CA PRO A 151 15.49 -11.94 0.91
C PRO A 151 15.83 -10.71 0.03
N ASP A 152 16.65 -9.82 0.57
CA ASP A 152 17.05 -8.57 -0.11
C ASP A 152 17.59 -8.80 -1.52
N ASP A 153 18.38 -9.85 -1.73
CA ASP A 153 18.92 -10.13 -3.06
C ASP A 153 17.83 -10.52 -4.07
N TYR A 154 16.77 -11.20 -3.61
CA TYR A 154 15.61 -11.46 -4.45
C TYR A 154 14.89 -10.15 -4.80
N LEU A 155 14.70 -9.26 -3.81
CA LEU A 155 14.06 -7.96 -4.02
C LEU A 155 14.87 -7.11 -5.00
N LYS A 156 16.18 -7.02 -4.83
CA LYS A 156 17.09 -6.27 -5.73
C LYS A 156 16.99 -6.77 -7.18
N ARG A 157 16.98 -8.08 -7.37
CA ARG A 157 16.87 -8.68 -8.71
C ARG A 157 15.52 -8.39 -9.35
N VAL A 158 14.41 -8.51 -8.60
CA VAL A 158 13.09 -8.11 -9.09
C VAL A 158 13.08 -6.63 -9.46
N ALA A 159 13.57 -5.76 -8.58
CA ALA A 159 13.64 -4.31 -8.84
C ALA A 159 14.44 -4.00 -10.11
N ALA A 160 15.64 -4.59 -10.25
CA ALA A 160 16.48 -4.39 -11.44
C ALA A 160 15.76 -4.83 -12.72
N ALA A 161 15.14 -5.99 -12.74
CA ALA A 161 14.39 -6.49 -13.89
C ALA A 161 13.21 -5.57 -14.25
N VAL A 162 12.43 -5.13 -13.25
CA VAL A 162 11.29 -4.23 -13.45
C VAL A 162 11.74 -2.87 -13.96
N HIS A 163 12.80 -2.31 -13.39
CA HIS A 163 13.37 -1.04 -13.82
C HIS A 163 13.93 -1.11 -15.25
N GLY A 164 14.51 -2.26 -15.62
CA GLY A 164 15.01 -2.51 -16.98
C GLY A 164 13.93 -2.43 -18.06
N VAL A 165 12.67 -2.68 -17.71
CA VAL A 165 11.52 -2.55 -18.62
C VAL A 165 10.70 -1.27 -18.38
N GLY A 166 11.16 -0.36 -17.52
CA GLY A 166 10.51 0.91 -17.22
C GLY A 166 9.34 0.83 -16.24
N GLY A 167 9.16 -0.31 -15.57
CA GLY A 167 8.09 -0.55 -14.61
C GLY A 167 8.40 -0.07 -13.19
N LEU A 168 7.46 -0.30 -12.27
CA LEU A 168 7.55 -0.03 -10.83
C LEU A 168 7.46 -1.32 -10.03
N PHE A 169 8.23 -1.40 -8.96
CA PHE A 169 8.19 -2.51 -7.99
C PHE A 169 7.47 -2.10 -6.71
N VAL A 170 6.36 -2.79 -6.39
CA VAL A 170 5.53 -2.59 -5.20
C VAL A 170 5.72 -3.74 -4.23
N LEU A 171 6.10 -3.43 -3.00
CA LEU A 171 6.35 -4.41 -1.95
C LEU A 171 5.36 -4.24 -0.79
N ASP A 172 4.65 -5.31 -0.45
CA ASP A 172 3.80 -5.39 0.72
C ASP A 172 4.63 -5.83 1.94
N CYS A 173 4.92 -4.88 2.82
CA CYS A 173 5.62 -5.08 4.08
C CYS A 173 4.68 -5.03 5.30
N ILE A 174 3.38 -5.23 5.12
CA ILE A 174 2.41 -5.18 6.23
C ILE A 174 2.78 -6.23 7.30
N ALA A 175 3.19 -7.42 6.89
CA ALA A 175 3.54 -8.52 7.79
C ALA A 175 5.04 -8.62 8.11
N SER A 176 5.85 -7.63 7.71
CA SER A 176 7.32 -7.70 7.87
C SER A 176 7.81 -7.62 9.31
N GLY A 177 6.94 -7.31 10.26
CA GLY A 177 7.33 -7.15 11.66
C GLY A 177 8.38 -6.05 11.80
N THR A 178 9.50 -6.38 12.43
CA THR A 178 10.65 -5.51 12.62
C THR A 178 11.78 -5.72 11.59
N LEU A 179 11.51 -6.47 10.52
CA LEU A 179 12.42 -6.57 9.38
C LEU A 179 12.19 -5.37 8.46
N TRP A 180 13.00 -4.35 8.67
CA TRP A 180 12.90 -3.09 7.93
C TRP A 180 13.59 -3.22 6.57
N VAL A 181 12.84 -2.94 5.50
CA VAL A 181 13.37 -2.96 4.13
C VAL A 181 13.84 -1.56 3.76
N ASP A 182 15.12 -1.42 3.45
CA ASP A 182 15.64 -0.18 2.85
C ASP A 182 15.26 -0.12 1.37
N MET A 183 14.38 0.81 1.01
CA MET A 183 13.89 0.99 -0.35
C MET A 183 15.00 1.42 -1.32
N GLN A 184 16.00 2.18 -0.86
CA GLN A 184 17.10 2.62 -1.71
C GLN A 184 18.05 1.46 -2.00
N ALA A 185 18.39 0.66 -0.99
CA ALA A 185 19.27 -0.48 -1.14
C ALA A 185 18.65 -1.63 -1.95
N THR A 186 17.31 -1.82 -1.86
CA THR A 186 16.59 -2.91 -2.53
C THR A 186 15.99 -2.51 -3.88
N GLY A 187 15.87 -1.21 -4.16
CA GLY A 187 15.25 -0.70 -5.38
C GLY A 187 13.71 -0.76 -5.37
N VAL A 188 13.09 -0.97 -4.22
CA VAL A 188 11.62 -0.95 -4.07
C VAL A 188 11.09 0.46 -4.33
N ASP A 189 10.08 0.59 -5.19
CA ASP A 189 9.50 1.88 -5.56
C ASP A 189 8.34 2.30 -4.66
N VAL A 190 7.50 1.34 -4.27
CA VAL A 190 6.37 1.56 -3.36
C VAL A 190 6.40 0.49 -2.29
N LEU A 191 6.41 0.90 -1.04
CA LEU A 191 6.37 -0.01 0.10
C LEU A 191 5.13 0.28 0.93
N ILE A 192 4.41 -0.77 1.35
CA ILE A 192 3.19 -0.64 2.13
C ILE A 192 3.39 -1.31 3.49
N SER A 193 2.99 -0.60 4.54
CA SER A 193 2.99 -1.11 5.92
C SER A 193 1.69 -0.71 6.63
N ALA A 194 1.54 -1.10 7.88
CA ALA A 194 0.39 -0.74 8.71
C ALA A 194 0.81 -0.63 10.18
N PRO A 195 0.23 0.33 10.95
CA PRO A 195 0.65 0.60 12.32
C PRO A 195 0.50 -0.58 13.27
N GLN A 196 -0.57 -1.37 13.14
CA GLN A 196 -0.91 -2.48 14.07
C GLN A 196 -0.07 -3.74 13.87
N LYS A 197 0.91 -3.71 12.99
CA LYS A 197 1.84 -4.82 12.71
C LYS A 197 3.20 -4.52 13.37
N GLY A 198 4.25 -4.41 12.60
CA GLY A 198 5.61 -4.19 13.13
C GLY A 198 5.79 -2.90 13.93
N TRP A 199 4.95 -1.91 13.73
CA TRP A 199 5.01 -0.63 14.44
C TRP A 199 4.32 -0.64 15.82
N SER A 200 3.62 -1.73 16.16
CA SER A 200 2.91 -1.89 17.45
C SER A 200 1.97 -0.75 17.80
N GLY A 201 1.47 -0.04 16.80
CA GLY A 201 0.51 1.04 16.97
C GLY A 201 -0.94 0.56 16.87
N THR A 202 -1.89 1.49 16.98
CA THR A 202 -3.31 1.19 16.77
C THR A 202 -3.64 0.99 15.30
N PRO A 203 -4.61 0.11 14.94
CA PRO A 203 -5.11 0.02 13.57
C PRO A 203 -5.83 1.31 13.17
N GLY A 204 -5.93 1.55 11.88
CA GLY A 204 -6.69 2.70 11.35
C GLY A 204 -6.02 3.41 10.19
N ALA A 205 -4.83 2.97 9.77
CA ALA A 205 -4.13 3.52 8.63
C ALA A 205 -3.40 2.46 7.79
N GLY A 206 -3.28 2.72 6.50
CA GLY A 206 -2.27 2.15 5.64
C GLY A 206 -1.12 3.14 5.50
N LEU A 207 0.11 2.67 5.63
CA LEU A 207 1.32 3.48 5.49
C LEU A 207 1.94 3.17 4.13
N VAL A 208 2.03 4.17 3.26
CA VAL A 208 2.55 4.01 1.89
C VAL A 208 3.79 4.88 1.72
N MET A 209 4.93 4.25 1.54
CA MET A 209 6.22 4.88 1.28
C MET A 209 6.49 4.86 -0.22
N LEU A 210 6.99 5.96 -0.76
CA LEU A 210 7.26 6.13 -2.19
C LEU A 210 8.72 6.51 -2.43
N SER A 211 9.35 5.86 -3.42
CA SER A 211 10.62 6.27 -3.99
C SER A 211 10.46 7.54 -4.84
N GLU A 212 11.58 8.13 -5.28
CA GLU A 212 11.52 9.24 -6.24
C GLU A 212 10.89 8.82 -7.58
N ARG A 213 11.17 7.60 -8.05
CA ARG A 213 10.56 7.03 -9.27
C ARG A 213 9.05 6.91 -9.15
N ALA A 214 8.55 6.36 -8.05
CA ALA A 214 7.11 6.24 -7.81
C ALA A 214 6.44 7.61 -7.69
N ARG A 215 7.10 8.56 -7.02
CA ARG A 215 6.60 9.93 -6.91
C ARG A 215 6.50 10.62 -8.27
N ALA A 216 7.52 10.49 -9.11
CA ALA A 216 7.50 11.04 -10.46
C ALA A 216 6.35 10.43 -11.30
N ALA A 217 6.14 9.11 -11.22
CA ALA A 217 5.04 8.43 -11.88
C ALA A 217 3.65 8.88 -11.37
N GLN A 218 3.53 9.24 -10.09
CA GLN A 218 2.31 9.78 -9.50
C GLN A 218 1.95 11.17 -10.04
N LEU A 219 2.96 11.99 -10.31
CA LEU A 219 2.78 13.39 -10.76
C LEU A 219 2.42 13.50 -12.25
N VAL A 220 2.57 12.44 -13.03
CA VAL A 220 2.14 12.44 -14.43
C VAL A 220 0.62 12.63 -14.49
N PRO A 221 0.10 13.70 -15.12
CA PRO A 221 -1.33 13.93 -15.21
C PRO A 221 -2.02 12.75 -15.90
N ARG A 222 -2.90 12.06 -15.20
CA ARG A 222 -3.79 11.09 -15.84
C ARG A 222 -4.68 11.86 -16.80
N ARG A 223 -4.61 11.59 -18.12
CA ARG A 223 -5.67 12.02 -19.03
C ARG A 223 -6.98 11.54 -18.40
N ARG A 224 -7.82 12.49 -17.99
CA ARG A 224 -9.13 12.19 -17.41
C ARG A 224 -9.91 11.36 -18.44
N ARG A 225 -9.94 10.03 -18.28
CA ARG A 225 -11.06 9.27 -18.81
C ARG A 225 -12.26 9.79 -18.04
N ALA A 226 -13.24 10.35 -18.76
CA ALA A 226 -14.47 10.80 -18.18
C ALA A 226 -15.03 9.66 -17.31
N ALA A 227 -15.03 9.84 -16.00
CA ALA A 227 -15.68 8.89 -15.12
C ALA A 227 -17.14 8.82 -15.57
N PRO A 228 -17.74 7.62 -15.70
CA PRO A 228 -19.17 7.53 -15.96
C PRO A 228 -19.83 8.32 -14.83
N ARG A 229 -20.62 9.33 -15.19
CA ARG A 229 -21.40 10.11 -14.22
C ARG A 229 -22.39 9.15 -13.58
N VAL A 230 -22.12 8.72 -12.36
CA VAL A 230 -23.12 8.06 -11.53
C VAL A 230 -24.21 9.11 -11.27
N ARG A 231 -25.29 9.07 -12.03
CA ARG A 231 -26.49 9.82 -11.71
C ARG A 231 -27.10 9.12 -10.50
N LEU A 232 -27.01 9.75 -9.35
CA LEU A 232 -27.89 9.44 -8.24
C LEU A 232 -29.34 9.73 -8.71
N GLN A 233 -30.07 8.67 -9.08
CA GLN A 233 -31.49 8.81 -9.30
C GLN A 233 -32.13 9.04 -7.93
N ALA A 234 -32.72 10.23 -7.76
CA ALA A 234 -33.55 10.50 -6.61
C ALA A 234 -34.69 9.49 -6.58
N VAL A 235 -34.77 8.76 -5.48
CA VAL A 235 -35.89 7.85 -5.21
C VAL A 235 -37.15 8.73 -5.13
N ARG A 236 -37.97 8.73 -6.17
CA ARG A 236 -39.31 9.37 -6.15
C ARG A 236 -40.17 8.61 -5.16
N GLY A 237 -40.46 9.22 -4.04
CA GLY A 237 -41.39 8.72 -3.06
C GLY A 237 -42.76 8.48 -3.72
N HIS A 238 -43.28 7.26 -3.61
CA HIS A 238 -44.64 6.95 -3.96
C HIS A 238 -45.56 7.71 -3.01
N ARG A 239 -46.22 8.78 -3.53
CA ARG A 239 -47.39 9.34 -2.88
C ARG A 239 -48.54 8.30 -3.01
N ARG A 240 -48.92 7.67 -1.90
CA ARG A 240 -50.20 6.94 -1.84
C ARG A 240 -51.33 7.97 -1.95
N GLN A 241 -52.07 7.89 -3.02
CA GLN A 241 -53.42 8.52 -3.10
C GLN A 241 -54.36 7.75 -2.17
N ARG A 242 -55.06 8.47 -1.32
CA ARG A 242 -56.31 8.05 -0.69
C ARG A 242 -57.45 8.66 -1.46
#